data_d508c6c7e04346f447f4eea26f3d5084
#
_entry.id   d508c6c7e04346f447f4eea26f3d5084
#
_cell.length_a   1.000
_cell.length_b   1.000
_cell.length_c   1.000
_cell.angle_alpha   90.00
_cell.angle_beta   90.00
_cell.angle_gamma   90.00
#
_symmetry.space_group_name_H-M   'P 1'
#
loop_
_entity.id
_entity.type
_entity.pdbx_description
1 polymer ?
#
loop_
_entity_poly.entity_id
_entity_poly.type
_entity_poly.pdbx_seq_one_letter_code
_entity_poly.pdbx_strand_id
1 'polypeptide(L)'
;MDLFKFSVKTSIFLIVTLVLSPFYFLILLTFYRYRERIGPKLVQFYSKIYLIIFRVHIEEVRNYEILKKMRKGILIISNHTSFLDIFVLSSIFGSVFVSKSEVKYYPVIGQIAWLMGSVFLNRNSSRERLKLIKTIANACSDRILVVFPQGTTSRVTEPLPFNRGIFKVIELNPEISILPVTLHYREDAEIAWHKPQSFRENAMSVSAQDIIHVKVIVHNPVSIDDYREKTSAEVCRMVEQIVLEPLKICCISR
;
A
#
# COMPACT_ATOMS: atom_id res chain seq x y z
N MET A 1 18.82 -19.66 -8.23
CA MET A 1 17.68 -19.22 -7.39
C MET A 1 17.83 -19.91 -6.04
N ASP A 2 17.90 -19.14 -4.97
CA ASP A 2 18.27 -19.63 -3.64
C ASP A 2 17.03 -20.17 -2.90
N LEU A 3 16.72 -21.45 -3.14
CA LEU A 3 15.59 -22.16 -2.51
C LEU A 3 15.73 -22.20 -0.98
N PHE A 4 16.95 -22.22 -0.47
CA PHE A 4 17.20 -22.24 0.97
C PHE A 4 16.76 -20.94 1.61
N LYS A 5 17.19 -19.77 1.09
CA LYS A 5 16.76 -18.46 1.59
C LYS A 5 15.24 -18.29 1.50
N PHE A 6 14.64 -18.73 0.40
CA PHE A 6 13.18 -18.69 0.24
C PHE A 6 12.49 -19.52 1.32
N SER A 7 12.91 -20.78 1.52
CA SER A 7 12.30 -21.66 2.52
C SER A 7 12.45 -21.09 3.92
N VAL A 8 13.64 -20.59 4.28
CA VAL A 8 13.89 -20.00 5.59
C VAL A 8 13.03 -18.75 5.82
N LYS A 9 13.07 -17.77 4.91
CA LYS A 9 12.28 -16.52 5.08
C LYS A 9 10.79 -16.80 5.10
N THR A 10 10.30 -17.71 4.24
CA THR A 10 8.89 -18.09 4.20
C THR A 10 8.46 -18.80 5.49
N SER A 11 9.29 -19.73 5.99
CA SER A 11 9.00 -20.43 7.24
C SER A 11 8.96 -19.45 8.43
N ILE A 12 9.94 -18.55 8.53
CA ILE A 12 9.95 -17.52 9.58
C ILE A 12 8.70 -16.61 9.45
N PHE A 13 8.36 -16.17 8.24
CA PHE A 13 7.17 -15.36 7.98
C PHE A 13 5.89 -16.07 8.45
N LEU A 14 5.72 -17.35 8.11
CA LEU A 14 4.55 -18.15 8.50
C LEU A 14 4.49 -18.37 10.01
N ILE A 15 5.61 -18.73 10.65
CA ILE A 15 5.69 -18.94 12.10
C ILE A 15 5.36 -17.63 12.83
N VAL A 16 6.00 -16.54 12.45
CA VAL A 16 5.74 -15.23 13.06
C VAL A 16 4.28 -14.83 12.88
N THR A 17 3.72 -15.04 11.70
CA THR A 17 2.30 -14.74 11.43
C THR A 17 1.38 -15.61 12.29
N LEU A 18 1.66 -16.91 12.38
CA LEU A 18 0.87 -17.85 13.17
C LEU A 18 0.91 -17.51 14.66
N VAL A 19 2.06 -17.13 15.17
CA VAL A 19 2.25 -16.76 16.57
C VAL A 19 1.62 -15.40 16.89
N LEU A 20 1.82 -14.41 16.02
CA LEU A 20 1.39 -13.04 16.31
C LEU A 20 -0.09 -12.77 16.00
N SER A 21 -0.68 -13.48 15.03
CA SER A 21 -2.08 -13.22 14.65
C SER A 21 -3.11 -13.47 15.78
N PRO A 22 -2.98 -14.50 16.64
CA PRO A 22 -3.89 -14.67 17.78
C PRO A 22 -3.80 -13.51 18.79
N PHE A 23 -2.58 -13.01 19.06
CA PHE A 23 -2.40 -11.87 19.96
C PHE A 23 -2.99 -10.59 19.37
N TYR A 24 -2.79 -10.36 18.06
CA TYR A 24 -3.41 -9.25 17.35
C TYR A 24 -4.94 -9.31 17.46
N PHE A 25 -5.52 -10.48 17.20
CA PHE A 25 -6.96 -10.70 17.28
C PHE A 25 -7.48 -10.49 18.71
N LEU A 26 -6.80 -11.05 19.71
CA LEU A 26 -7.16 -10.90 21.12
C LEU A 26 -7.14 -9.43 21.56
N ILE A 27 -6.09 -8.68 21.19
CA ILE A 27 -5.99 -7.25 21.51
C ILE A 27 -7.13 -6.47 20.86
N LEU A 28 -7.43 -6.72 19.58
CA LEU A 28 -8.53 -6.02 18.90
C LEU A 28 -9.90 -6.41 19.45
N LEU A 29 -10.08 -7.65 19.88
CA LEU A 29 -11.32 -8.11 20.50
C LEU A 29 -11.51 -7.49 21.89
N THR A 30 -10.48 -7.53 22.73
CA THR A 30 -10.50 -7.00 24.10
C THR A 30 -10.70 -5.48 24.09
N PHE A 31 -10.03 -4.78 23.17
CA PHE A 31 -10.09 -3.34 23.03
C PHE A 31 -10.91 -2.89 21.81
N TYR A 32 -11.98 -3.60 21.51
CA TYR A 32 -12.80 -3.35 20.30
C TYR A 32 -13.23 -1.89 20.14
N ARG A 33 -13.60 -1.22 21.24
CA ARG A 33 -13.97 0.20 21.24
C ARG A 33 -12.82 1.15 20.83
N TYR A 34 -11.57 0.71 20.99
CA TYR A 34 -10.37 1.47 20.70
C TYR A 34 -9.63 0.96 19.45
N ARG A 35 -10.22 0.01 18.72
CA ARG A 35 -9.58 -0.65 17.55
C ARG A 35 -9.04 0.34 16.50
N GLU A 36 -9.72 1.47 16.31
CA GLU A 36 -9.31 2.50 15.34
C GLU A 36 -8.04 3.27 15.77
N ARG A 37 -7.76 3.31 17.06
CA ARG A 37 -6.53 3.91 17.61
C ARG A 37 -5.39 2.90 17.75
N ILE A 38 -5.72 1.68 18.13
CA ILE A 38 -4.74 0.61 18.43
C ILE A 38 -4.34 -0.11 17.13
N GLY A 39 -5.29 -0.39 16.24
CA GLY A 39 -5.07 -1.11 14.99
C GLY A 39 -3.92 -0.57 14.15
N PRO A 40 -3.87 0.74 13.83
CA PRO A 40 -2.76 1.33 13.08
C PRO A 40 -1.39 1.10 13.70
N LYS A 41 -1.27 1.20 15.03
CA LYS A 41 -0.01 0.95 15.75
C LYS A 41 0.41 -0.51 15.70
N LEU A 42 -0.53 -1.43 15.83
CA LEU A 42 -0.27 -2.86 15.69
C LEU A 42 0.19 -3.19 14.27
N VAL A 43 -0.49 -2.64 13.26
CA VAL A 43 -0.13 -2.81 11.85
C VAL A 43 1.29 -2.29 11.59
N GLN A 44 1.64 -1.12 12.11
CA GLN A 44 3.01 -0.60 12.02
C GLN A 44 4.03 -1.56 12.65
N PHE A 45 3.74 -2.07 13.84
CA PHE A 45 4.62 -2.99 14.54
C PHE A 45 4.85 -4.28 13.75
N TYR A 46 3.78 -4.94 13.31
CA TYR A 46 3.88 -6.17 12.52
C TYR A 46 4.58 -5.95 11.19
N SER A 47 4.28 -4.85 10.50
CA SER A 47 4.93 -4.54 9.23
C SER A 47 6.44 -4.37 9.38
N LYS A 48 6.91 -3.75 10.46
CA LYS A 48 8.34 -3.64 10.76
C LYS A 48 8.99 -5.01 10.95
N ILE A 49 8.31 -5.95 11.62
CA ILE A 49 8.81 -7.33 11.77
C ILE A 49 8.94 -8.00 10.39
N TYR A 50 7.95 -7.86 9.53
CA TYR A 50 8.01 -8.43 8.18
C TYR A 50 9.11 -7.81 7.32
N LEU A 51 9.35 -6.50 7.42
CA LEU A 51 10.47 -5.86 6.74
C LEU A 51 11.83 -6.42 7.23
N ILE A 52 11.96 -6.74 8.51
CA ILE A 52 13.18 -7.39 9.05
C ILE A 52 13.33 -8.79 8.45
N ILE A 53 12.27 -9.59 8.39
CA ILE A 53 12.31 -10.95 7.83
C ILE A 53 12.77 -10.94 6.36
N PHE A 54 12.24 -10.02 5.56
CA PHE A 54 12.61 -9.86 4.16
C PHE A 54 13.88 -9.04 3.96
N ARG A 55 14.48 -8.52 5.05
CA ARG A 55 15.68 -7.65 5.03
C ARG A 55 15.48 -6.40 4.18
N VAL A 56 14.30 -5.79 4.27
CA VAL A 56 13.99 -4.53 3.60
C VAL A 56 14.50 -3.37 4.43
N HIS A 57 15.37 -2.57 3.84
CA HIS A 57 15.95 -1.37 4.43
C HIS A 57 15.32 -0.13 3.81
N ILE A 58 14.60 0.65 4.63
CA ILE A 58 14.08 1.95 4.22
C ILE A 58 15.23 2.95 4.35
N GLU A 59 15.85 3.32 3.22
CA GLU A 59 17.00 4.23 3.20
C GLU A 59 16.61 5.65 3.58
N GLU A 60 15.45 6.10 3.11
CA GLU A 60 14.99 7.47 3.27
C GLU A 60 13.48 7.54 3.21
N VAL A 61 12.91 8.40 4.07
CA VAL A 61 11.53 8.86 3.96
C VAL A 61 11.55 10.37 3.78
N ARG A 62 11.51 10.82 2.52
CA ARG A 62 11.52 12.27 2.22
C ARG A 62 10.20 12.91 2.61
N ASN A 63 10.29 14.13 3.15
CA ASN A 63 9.14 14.96 3.50
C ASN A 63 8.18 14.34 4.53
N TYR A 64 8.67 13.44 5.40
CA TYR A 64 7.85 12.80 6.43
C TYR A 64 7.12 13.79 7.35
N GLU A 65 7.65 15.01 7.50
CA GLU A 65 7.04 16.08 8.31
C GLU A 65 5.64 16.50 7.80
N ILE A 66 5.36 16.30 6.50
CA ILE A 66 4.04 16.55 5.93
C ILE A 66 2.97 15.71 6.66
N LEU A 67 3.29 14.44 6.93
CA LEU A 67 2.37 13.52 7.62
C LEU A 67 2.10 13.88 9.07
N LYS A 68 3.08 14.42 9.78
CA LYS A 68 2.91 14.83 11.17
C LYS A 68 1.85 15.92 11.31
N LYS A 69 1.64 16.71 10.27
CA LYS A 69 0.65 17.78 10.20
C LYS A 69 -0.74 17.28 9.79
N MET A 70 -0.82 16.15 9.10
CA MET A 70 -2.05 15.57 8.56
C MET A 70 -2.56 14.47 9.48
N ARG A 71 -3.75 14.59 10.05
CA ARG A 71 -4.27 13.62 11.02
C ARG A 71 -5.46 12.78 10.53
N LYS A 72 -6.27 13.30 9.60
CA LYS A 72 -7.53 12.68 9.13
C LYS A 72 -7.77 13.02 7.66
N GLY A 73 -8.66 12.28 7.02
CA GLY A 73 -9.08 12.58 5.66
C GLY A 73 -7.98 12.34 4.62
N ILE A 74 -7.08 11.36 4.83
CA ILE A 74 -5.94 11.14 3.94
C ILE A 74 -6.16 9.90 3.10
N LEU A 75 -6.10 10.07 1.79
CA LEU A 75 -6.01 9.01 0.81
C LEU A 75 -4.60 8.99 0.22
N ILE A 76 -3.79 8.02 0.64
CA ILE A 76 -2.47 7.80 0.05
C ILE A 76 -2.64 7.13 -1.30
N ILE A 77 -2.06 7.72 -2.32
CA ILE A 77 -1.97 7.19 -3.68
C ILE A 77 -0.52 6.88 -3.99
N SER A 78 -0.21 5.61 -4.26
CA SER A 78 1.16 5.16 -4.52
C SER A 78 1.26 4.27 -5.75
N ASN A 79 2.44 4.20 -6.36
CA ASN A 79 2.80 3.14 -7.31
C ASN A 79 2.87 1.79 -6.60
N HIS A 80 2.72 0.71 -7.38
CA HIS A 80 2.71 -0.66 -6.87
C HIS A 80 3.70 -1.53 -7.63
N THR A 81 4.77 -1.91 -6.96
CA THR A 81 5.88 -2.67 -7.54
C THR A 81 5.93 -4.09 -7.01
N SER A 82 5.72 -4.27 -5.71
CA SER A 82 5.91 -5.54 -5.01
C SER A 82 4.85 -5.74 -3.92
N PHE A 83 4.66 -6.97 -3.47
CA PHE A 83 3.88 -7.22 -2.26
C PHE A 83 4.51 -6.59 -1.00
N LEU A 84 5.80 -6.26 -1.05
CA LEU A 84 6.50 -5.55 0.03
C LEU A 84 5.99 -4.14 0.26
N ASP A 85 5.39 -3.50 -0.75
CA ASP A 85 4.85 -2.13 -0.67
C ASP A 85 3.84 -1.99 0.48
N ILE A 86 3.06 -3.05 0.72
CA ILE A 86 2.09 -3.10 1.81
C ILE A 86 2.80 -2.95 3.16
N PHE A 87 3.89 -3.70 3.37
CA PHE A 87 4.64 -3.63 4.63
C PHE A 87 5.42 -2.33 4.77
N VAL A 88 6.00 -1.81 3.67
CA VAL A 88 6.72 -0.53 3.68
C VAL A 88 5.78 0.60 4.08
N LEU A 89 4.66 0.77 3.38
CA LEU A 89 3.70 1.82 3.66
C LEU A 89 3.04 1.65 5.04
N SER A 90 2.67 0.42 5.42
CA SER A 90 2.11 0.17 6.74
C SER A 90 3.08 0.50 7.87
N SER A 91 4.37 0.20 7.71
CA SER A 91 5.37 0.47 8.73
C SER A 91 5.57 1.95 9.03
N ILE A 92 5.30 2.80 8.03
CA ILE A 92 5.43 4.25 8.11
C ILE A 92 4.13 4.90 8.58
N PHE A 93 3.01 4.53 7.93
CA PHE A 93 1.75 5.27 8.04
C PHE A 93 0.71 4.62 8.97
N GLY A 94 0.89 3.35 9.35
CA GLY A 94 -0.14 2.61 10.06
C GLY A 94 -1.45 2.53 9.26
N SER A 95 -1.34 2.41 7.95
CA SER A 95 -2.43 2.58 7.00
C SER A 95 -3.22 1.30 6.75
N VAL A 96 -4.43 1.48 6.28
CA VAL A 96 -5.33 0.43 5.82
C VAL A 96 -5.37 0.44 4.29
N PHE A 97 -5.52 -0.72 3.68
CA PHE A 97 -5.45 -0.86 2.22
C PHE A 97 -6.81 -1.11 1.59
N VAL A 98 -6.94 -0.62 0.37
CA VAL A 98 -8.01 -1.02 -0.52
C VAL A 98 -7.52 -2.19 -1.36
N SER A 99 -8.07 -3.38 -1.11
CA SER A 99 -7.63 -4.65 -1.71
C SER A 99 -8.72 -5.27 -2.60
N LYS A 100 -8.34 -6.13 -3.55
CA LYS A 100 -9.30 -6.92 -4.34
C LYS A 100 -10.07 -7.88 -3.43
N SER A 101 -11.35 -8.16 -3.74
CA SER A 101 -12.19 -9.09 -2.98
C SER A 101 -11.60 -10.49 -2.87
N GLU A 102 -10.88 -10.94 -3.89
CA GLU A 102 -10.24 -12.24 -3.95
C GLU A 102 -9.16 -12.41 -2.88
N VAL A 103 -8.49 -11.31 -2.51
CA VAL A 103 -7.46 -11.31 -1.45
C VAL A 103 -8.03 -11.78 -0.11
N LYS A 104 -9.32 -11.54 0.16
CA LYS A 104 -10.00 -12.00 1.37
C LYS A 104 -9.91 -13.52 1.56
N TYR A 105 -9.84 -14.26 0.46
CA TYR A 105 -9.82 -15.73 0.47
C TYR A 105 -8.41 -16.32 0.46
N TYR A 106 -7.37 -15.48 0.37
CA TYR A 106 -5.99 -15.99 0.45
C TYR A 106 -5.68 -16.40 1.88
N PRO A 107 -5.23 -17.65 2.09
CA PRO A 107 -4.85 -18.11 3.42
C PRO A 107 -3.84 -17.15 4.06
N VAL A 108 -4.02 -16.84 5.33
CA VAL A 108 -3.19 -15.95 6.14
C VAL A 108 -3.27 -14.48 5.69
N ILE A 109 -3.01 -14.18 4.40
CA ILE A 109 -3.02 -12.80 3.86
C ILE A 109 -4.41 -12.18 3.96
N GLY A 110 -5.46 -12.95 3.63
CA GLY A 110 -6.84 -12.48 3.69
C GLY A 110 -7.28 -12.17 5.11
N GLN A 111 -6.91 -13.02 6.06
CA GLN A 111 -7.21 -12.81 7.48
C GLN A 111 -6.46 -11.58 8.03
N ILE A 112 -5.18 -11.43 7.69
CA ILE A 112 -4.39 -10.24 8.07
C ILE A 112 -5.04 -8.98 7.49
N ALA A 113 -5.32 -8.97 6.19
CA ALA A 113 -5.96 -7.83 5.53
C ALA A 113 -7.32 -7.49 6.16
N TRP A 114 -8.13 -8.49 6.49
CA TRP A 114 -9.41 -8.29 7.17
C TRP A 114 -9.24 -7.74 8.60
N LEU A 115 -8.33 -8.30 9.37
CA LEU A 115 -8.00 -7.83 10.72
C LEU A 115 -7.47 -6.39 10.71
N MET A 116 -6.71 -6.04 9.67
CA MET A 116 -6.21 -4.68 9.45
C MET A 116 -7.34 -3.69 9.04
N GLY A 117 -8.56 -4.17 8.85
CA GLY A 117 -9.69 -3.36 8.42
C GLY A 117 -9.62 -2.93 6.95
N SER A 118 -8.91 -3.71 6.11
CA SER A 118 -8.83 -3.45 4.67
C SER A 118 -10.20 -3.40 4.03
N VAL A 119 -10.37 -2.47 3.10
CA VAL A 119 -11.58 -2.35 2.29
C VAL A 119 -11.47 -3.28 1.09
N PHE A 120 -12.31 -4.31 1.03
CA PHE A 120 -12.28 -5.28 -0.07
C PHE A 120 -13.19 -4.86 -1.23
N LEU A 121 -12.66 -4.95 -2.44
CA LEU A 121 -13.26 -4.53 -3.69
C LEU A 121 -13.82 -5.68 -4.51
N ASN A 122 -15.10 -5.65 -4.78
CA ASN A 122 -15.64 -6.36 -5.94
C ASN A 122 -15.76 -5.38 -7.13
N ARG A 123 -15.07 -5.68 -8.24
CA ARG A 123 -15.03 -4.80 -9.42
C ARG A 123 -16.03 -5.21 -10.52
N ASN A 124 -16.85 -6.24 -10.27
CA ASN A 124 -17.61 -6.93 -11.30
C ASN A 124 -18.82 -6.15 -11.83
N SER A 125 -19.26 -5.10 -11.12
CA SER A 125 -20.38 -4.27 -11.60
C SER A 125 -20.16 -2.78 -11.34
N SER A 126 -20.83 -1.93 -12.12
CA SER A 126 -20.81 -0.47 -11.94
C SER A 126 -21.42 -0.06 -10.59
N ARG A 127 -22.44 -0.79 -10.12
CA ARG A 127 -23.09 -0.55 -8.82
C ARG A 127 -22.13 -0.86 -7.66
N GLU A 128 -21.38 -1.95 -7.76
CA GLU A 128 -20.36 -2.32 -6.76
C GLU A 128 -19.24 -1.27 -6.72
N ARG A 129 -18.81 -0.76 -7.87
CA ARG A 129 -17.80 0.31 -7.94
C ARG A 129 -18.24 1.59 -7.25
N LEU A 130 -19.51 2.02 -7.46
CA LEU A 130 -20.05 3.21 -6.76
C LEU A 130 -20.16 2.99 -5.25
N LYS A 131 -20.66 1.82 -4.83
CA LYS A 131 -20.71 1.47 -3.40
C LYS A 131 -19.32 1.53 -2.76
N LEU A 132 -18.33 1.06 -3.48
CA LEU A 132 -16.96 1.10 -3.05
C LEU A 132 -16.44 2.53 -2.84
N ILE A 133 -16.61 3.41 -3.84
CA ILE A 133 -16.13 4.80 -3.75
C ILE A 133 -16.75 5.47 -2.53
N LYS A 134 -18.04 5.23 -2.25
CA LYS A 134 -18.71 5.67 -1.03
C LYS A 134 -18.08 5.09 0.24
N THR A 135 -17.75 3.80 0.23
CA THR A 135 -17.09 3.14 1.37
C THR A 135 -15.70 3.73 1.64
N ILE A 136 -14.93 4.00 0.59
CA ILE A 136 -13.62 4.64 0.70
C ILE A 136 -13.76 6.08 1.20
N ALA A 137 -14.68 6.86 0.65
CA ALA A 137 -14.93 8.23 1.07
C ALA A 137 -15.27 8.31 2.56
N ASN A 138 -16.12 7.42 3.05
CA ASN A 138 -16.48 7.36 4.46
C ASN A 138 -15.31 6.88 5.34
N ALA A 139 -14.57 5.87 4.89
CA ALA A 139 -13.45 5.32 5.66
C ALA A 139 -12.26 6.31 5.73
N CYS A 140 -12.04 7.13 4.70
CA CYS A 140 -11.02 8.17 4.71
C CYS A 140 -11.27 9.25 5.77
N SER A 141 -12.53 9.51 6.16
CA SER A 141 -12.85 10.55 7.15
C SER A 141 -12.14 10.31 8.51
N ASP A 142 -11.91 9.06 8.86
CA ASP A 142 -11.36 8.67 10.17
C ASP A 142 -10.01 7.95 10.12
N ARG A 143 -9.58 7.53 8.93
CA ARG A 143 -8.39 6.66 8.74
C ARG A 143 -7.52 7.13 7.59
N ILE A 144 -6.26 6.71 7.63
CA ILE A 144 -5.35 6.79 6.49
C ILE A 144 -5.59 5.55 5.63
N LEU A 145 -6.07 5.75 4.41
CA LEU A 145 -6.22 4.67 3.43
C LEU A 145 -5.12 4.74 2.39
N VAL A 146 -4.64 3.57 1.97
CA VAL A 146 -3.71 3.44 0.84
C VAL A 146 -4.41 2.76 -0.33
N VAL A 147 -4.23 3.34 -1.49
CA VAL A 147 -4.70 2.78 -2.76
C VAL A 147 -3.56 2.75 -3.76
N PHE A 148 -3.43 1.63 -4.44
CA PHE A 148 -2.60 1.47 -5.61
C PHE A 148 -3.47 1.56 -6.87
N PRO A 149 -3.56 2.74 -7.51
CA PRO A 149 -4.53 2.93 -8.61
C PRO A 149 -4.18 2.17 -9.88
N GLN A 150 -2.96 1.65 -10.03
CA GLN A 150 -2.58 0.72 -11.09
C GLN A 150 -3.41 -0.58 -11.04
N GLY A 151 -3.87 -0.96 -9.84
CA GLY A 151 -4.74 -2.12 -9.62
C GLY A 151 -4.04 -3.48 -9.68
N THR A 152 -2.78 -3.50 -10.05
CA THR A 152 -1.85 -4.63 -9.98
C THR A 152 -0.43 -4.08 -9.91
N THR A 153 0.52 -4.92 -9.56
CA THR A 153 1.95 -4.58 -9.54
C THR A 153 2.53 -4.49 -10.95
N SER A 154 3.55 -3.65 -11.13
CA SER A 154 4.27 -3.47 -12.38
C SER A 154 5.73 -3.10 -12.12
N ARG A 155 6.58 -3.23 -13.13
CA ARG A 155 7.96 -2.72 -13.07
C ARG A 155 7.95 -1.19 -13.03
N VAL A 156 8.96 -0.62 -12.37
CA VAL A 156 9.18 0.83 -12.37
C VAL A 156 9.51 1.35 -13.76
N THR A 157 10.23 0.55 -14.56
CA THR A 157 10.59 0.87 -15.96
C THR A 157 9.38 0.87 -16.91
N GLU A 158 8.32 0.13 -16.56
CA GLU A 158 7.10 -0.02 -17.35
C GLU A 158 5.87 0.15 -16.45
N PRO A 159 5.66 1.34 -15.86
CA PRO A 159 4.57 1.56 -14.92
C PRO A 159 3.22 1.51 -15.63
N LEU A 160 2.27 0.81 -15.03
CA LEU A 160 0.89 0.81 -15.52
C LEU A 160 0.20 2.13 -15.20
N PRO A 161 -0.72 2.59 -16.09
CA PRO A 161 -1.45 3.83 -15.87
C PRO A 161 -2.40 3.72 -14.67
N PHE A 162 -2.70 4.87 -14.07
CA PHE A 162 -3.60 4.95 -12.94
C PHE A 162 -5.07 4.83 -13.36
N ASN A 163 -5.84 4.04 -12.64
CA ASN A 163 -7.28 3.92 -12.81
C ASN A 163 -7.99 5.15 -12.24
N ARG A 164 -8.61 5.94 -13.12
CA ARG A 164 -9.33 7.17 -12.75
C ARG A 164 -10.49 6.94 -11.76
N GLY A 165 -11.01 5.72 -11.69
CA GLY A 165 -12.20 5.42 -10.90
C GLY A 165 -12.08 5.73 -9.42
N ILE A 166 -10.88 5.58 -8.84
CA ILE A 166 -10.66 5.87 -7.41
C ILE A 166 -10.74 7.37 -7.11
N PHE A 167 -10.37 8.21 -8.07
CA PHE A 167 -10.36 9.66 -7.89
C PHE A 167 -11.76 10.28 -7.80
N LYS A 168 -12.81 9.53 -8.14
CA LYS A 168 -14.20 9.94 -7.88
C LYS A 168 -14.53 10.08 -6.40
N VAL A 169 -13.67 9.61 -5.52
CA VAL A 169 -13.83 9.77 -4.08
C VAL A 169 -13.87 11.24 -3.65
N ILE A 170 -13.12 12.11 -4.36
CA ILE A 170 -13.10 13.55 -4.07
C ILE A 170 -14.41 14.25 -4.44
N GLU A 171 -15.16 13.70 -5.38
CA GLU A 171 -16.49 14.21 -5.76
C GLU A 171 -17.53 13.91 -4.66
N LEU A 172 -17.32 12.85 -3.88
CA LEU A 172 -18.20 12.45 -2.78
C LEU A 172 -17.81 13.05 -1.44
N ASN A 173 -16.53 13.29 -1.23
CA ASN A 173 -16.00 13.89 -0.01
C ASN A 173 -14.84 14.83 -0.36
N PRO A 174 -15.14 16.13 -0.56
CA PRO A 174 -14.13 17.13 -0.93
C PRO A 174 -13.11 17.44 0.18
N GLU A 175 -13.35 17.00 1.41
CA GLU A 175 -12.40 17.19 2.53
C GLU A 175 -11.23 16.20 2.49
N ILE A 176 -11.29 15.19 1.59
CA ILE A 176 -10.21 14.24 1.44
C ILE A 176 -9.01 14.92 0.79
N SER A 177 -7.87 14.84 1.46
CA SER A 177 -6.58 15.19 0.89
C SER A 177 -5.93 13.96 0.27
N ILE A 178 -5.59 14.05 -1.00
CA ILE A 178 -4.79 13.00 -1.67
C ILE A 178 -3.33 13.23 -1.32
N LEU A 179 -2.68 12.22 -0.78
CA LEU A 179 -1.25 12.24 -0.49
C LEU A 179 -0.52 11.33 -1.49
N PRO A 180 0.12 11.90 -2.52
CA PRO A 180 0.91 11.12 -3.44
C PRO A 180 2.17 10.60 -2.74
N VAL A 181 2.50 9.33 -2.95
CA VAL A 181 3.70 8.68 -2.39
C VAL A 181 4.36 7.85 -3.47
N THR A 182 5.67 8.03 -3.65
CA THR A 182 6.48 7.22 -4.55
C THR A 182 7.31 6.21 -3.77
N LEU A 183 7.23 4.95 -4.17
CA LEU A 183 8.11 3.88 -3.73
C LEU A 183 9.16 3.60 -4.81
N HIS A 184 10.42 3.75 -4.48
CA HIS A 184 11.52 3.46 -5.37
C HIS A 184 12.45 2.43 -4.76
N TYR A 185 12.49 1.25 -5.35
CA TYR A 185 13.38 0.16 -4.95
C TYR A 185 14.66 0.18 -5.80
N ARG A 186 15.80 -0.05 -5.17
CA ARG A 186 17.07 -0.18 -5.89
C ARG A 186 17.11 -1.47 -6.70
N GLU A 187 16.59 -2.53 -6.13
CA GLU A 187 16.54 -3.88 -6.70
C GLU A 187 15.22 -4.12 -7.49
N ASP A 188 14.73 -3.11 -8.21
CA ASP A 188 13.43 -3.16 -8.90
C ASP A 188 13.32 -4.36 -9.87
N ALA A 189 14.38 -4.65 -10.61
CA ALA A 189 14.40 -5.73 -11.59
C ALA A 189 14.14 -7.11 -10.96
N GLU A 190 14.60 -7.30 -9.72
CA GLU A 190 14.54 -8.56 -8.98
C GLU A 190 13.25 -8.69 -8.17
N ILE A 191 12.71 -7.57 -7.66
CA ILE A 191 11.59 -7.60 -6.72
C ILE A 191 10.25 -7.26 -7.35
N ALA A 192 10.22 -6.61 -8.51
CA ALA A 192 8.98 -6.22 -9.16
C ALA A 192 8.16 -7.45 -9.55
N TRP A 193 6.93 -7.49 -9.08
CA TRP A 193 5.98 -8.54 -9.45
C TRP A 193 5.17 -8.12 -10.67
N HIS A 194 5.42 -8.76 -11.80
CA HIS A 194 4.76 -8.47 -13.06
C HIS A 194 4.36 -9.74 -13.80
N LYS A 195 3.35 -9.66 -14.67
CA LYS A 195 2.96 -10.79 -15.50
C LYS A 195 4.07 -11.15 -16.50
N PRO A 196 4.25 -12.46 -16.82
CA PRO A 196 3.42 -13.61 -16.42
C PRO A 196 3.80 -14.24 -15.07
N GLN A 197 4.69 -13.65 -14.30
CA GLN A 197 5.24 -14.19 -13.05
C GLN A 197 4.14 -14.54 -12.04
N SER A 198 4.18 -15.75 -11.49
CA SER A 198 3.32 -16.14 -10.37
C SER A 198 3.79 -15.49 -9.05
N PHE A 199 2.90 -15.46 -8.06
CA PHE A 199 3.25 -14.97 -6.72
C PHE A 199 4.42 -15.77 -6.11
N ARG A 200 4.44 -17.09 -6.30
CA ARG A 200 5.52 -17.95 -5.80
C ARG A 200 6.87 -17.58 -6.40
N GLU A 201 6.94 -17.40 -7.71
CA GLU A 201 8.17 -17.01 -8.42
C GLU A 201 8.67 -15.65 -7.95
N ASN A 202 7.76 -14.68 -7.78
CA ASN A 202 8.12 -13.38 -7.23
C ASN A 202 8.60 -13.46 -5.77
N ALA A 203 7.89 -14.20 -4.92
CA ALA A 203 8.29 -14.39 -3.53
C ALA A 203 9.66 -15.08 -3.41
N MET A 204 9.99 -15.99 -4.33
CA MET A 204 11.31 -16.63 -4.41
C MET A 204 12.38 -15.60 -4.81
N SER A 205 12.13 -14.78 -5.82
CA SER A 205 13.05 -13.73 -6.28
C SER A 205 13.32 -12.70 -5.18
N VAL A 206 12.28 -12.21 -4.53
CA VAL A 206 12.37 -11.31 -3.36
C VAL A 206 13.17 -11.94 -2.22
N SER A 207 12.91 -13.20 -1.92
CA SER A 207 13.59 -13.91 -0.81
C SER A 207 15.06 -14.18 -1.09
N ALA A 208 15.46 -14.27 -2.35
CA ALA A 208 16.85 -14.47 -2.76
C ALA A 208 17.72 -13.25 -2.46
N GLN A 209 17.13 -12.05 -2.38
CA GLN A 209 17.87 -10.84 -2.12
C GLN A 209 18.45 -10.82 -0.71
N ASP A 210 19.72 -10.39 -0.58
CA ASP A 210 20.37 -10.27 0.71
C ASP A 210 19.87 -9.05 1.49
N ILE A 211 19.73 -7.93 0.82
CA ILE A 211 19.12 -6.70 1.35
C ILE A 211 18.32 -6.08 0.22
N ILE A 212 17.17 -5.52 0.55
CA ILE A 212 16.32 -4.77 -0.38
C ILE A 212 16.27 -3.33 0.11
N HIS A 213 16.61 -2.39 -0.76
CA HIS A 213 16.64 -0.97 -0.42
C HIS A 213 15.44 -0.25 -1.04
N VAL A 214 14.75 0.53 -0.22
CA VAL A 214 13.60 1.31 -0.67
C VAL A 214 13.71 2.77 -0.20
N LYS A 215 13.45 3.69 -1.11
CA LYS A 215 13.23 5.11 -0.81
C LYS A 215 11.73 5.40 -0.90
N VAL A 216 11.24 6.12 0.08
CA VAL A 216 9.84 6.55 0.14
C VAL A 216 9.82 8.07 0.01
N ILE A 217 9.17 8.57 -1.03
CA ILE A 217 9.04 10.00 -1.29
C ILE A 217 7.59 10.39 -1.03
N VAL A 218 7.37 11.16 0.01
CA VAL A 218 6.08 11.77 0.32
C VAL A 218 6.01 13.11 -0.42
N HIS A 219 5.03 13.28 -1.29
CA HIS A 219 4.84 14.52 -2.03
C HIS A 219 3.91 15.47 -1.28
N ASN A 220 3.81 16.70 -1.76
CA ASN A 220 2.84 17.65 -1.21
C ASN A 220 1.42 17.10 -1.40
N PRO A 221 0.56 17.24 -0.40
CA PRO A 221 -0.81 16.80 -0.51
C PRO A 221 -1.55 17.62 -1.57
N VAL A 222 -2.43 16.96 -2.30
CA VAL A 222 -3.35 17.56 -3.26
C VAL A 222 -4.68 17.73 -2.53
N SER A 223 -5.04 18.97 -2.23
CA SER A 223 -6.23 19.35 -1.48
C SER A 223 -7.35 19.85 -2.40
N ILE A 224 -8.49 20.16 -1.81
CA ILE A 224 -9.63 20.72 -2.55
C ILE A 224 -9.25 21.98 -3.35
N ASP A 225 -8.34 22.80 -2.83
CA ASP A 225 -7.93 24.04 -3.52
C ASP A 225 -7.18 23.73 -4.82
N ASP A 226 -6.53 22.57 -4.90
CA ASP A 226 -5.78 22.13 -6.08
C ASP A 226 -6.69 21.49 -7.14
N TYR A 227 -7.86 20.96 -6.76
CA TYR A 227 -8.70 20.18 -7.67
C TYR A 227 -10.16 20.66 -7.81
N ARG A 228 -10.55 21.75 -7.13
CA ARG A 228 -11.95 22.28 -7.12
C ARG A 228 -12.54 22.42 -8.52
N GLU A 229 -11.73 22.87 -9.48
CA GLU A 229 -12.14 23.10 -10.87
C GLU A 229 -11.75 21.97 -11.82
N LYS A 230 -11.22 20.86 -11.29
CA LYS A 230 -10.73 19.74 -12.08
C LYS A 230 -11.68 18.55 -12.01
N THR A 231 -11.79 17.85 -13.12
CA THR A 231 -12.45 16.54 -13.16
C THR A 231 -11.62 15.48 -12.46
N SER A 232 -12.24 14.41 -11.98
CA SER A 232 -11.51 13.26 -11.40
C SER A 232 -10.48 12.65 -12.35
N ALA A 233 -10.67 12.79 -13.66
CA ALA A 233 -9.71 12.36 -14.67
C ALA A 233 -8.46 13.24 -14.74
N GLU A 234 -8.62 14.55 -14.57
CA GLU A 234 -7.50 15.50 -14.52
C GLU A 234 -6.70 15.35 -13.24
N VAL A 235 -7.39 15.19 -12.10
CA VAL A 235 -6.72 14.89 -10.81
C VAL A 235 -5.97 13.57 -10.88
N CYS A 236 -6.54 12.55 -11.52
CA CYS A 236 -5.84 11.28 -11.74
C CYS A 236 -4.52 11.48 -12.50
N ARG A 237 -4.54 12.19 -13.63
CA ARG A 237 -3.32 12.46 -14.43
C ARG A 237 -2.27 13.26 -13.65
N MET A 238 -2.72 14.28 -12.92
CA MET A 238 -1.83 15.10 -12.09
C MET A 238 -1.14 14.25 -11.02
N VAL A 239 -1.89 13.45 -10.27
CA VAL A 239 -1.34 12.59 -9.21
C VAL A 239 -0.46 11.48 -9.79
N GLU A 240 -0.85 10.89 -10.93
CA GLU A 240 -0.03 9.91 -11.65
C GLU A 240 1.33 10.50 -12.03
N GLN A 241 1.34 11.69 -12.59
CA GLN A 241 2.58 12.39 -12.94
C GLN A 241 3.45 12.61 -11.70
N ILE A 242 2.90 13.15 -10.61
CA ILE A 242 3.61 13.38 -9.35
C ILE A 242 4.27 12.10 -8.83
N VAL A 243 3.55 10.97 -8.86
CA VAL A 243 4.05 9.70 -8.31
C VAL A 243 5.07 9.03 -9.22
N LEU A 244 4.87 9.07 -10.54
CA LEU A 244 5.70 8.31 -11.49
C LEU A 244 6.91 9.09 -12.04
N GLU A 245 6.89 10.42 -12.01
CA GLU A 245 7.99 11.23 -12.52
C GLU A 245 9.34 10.96 -11.83
N PRO A 246 9.44 10.85 -10.49
CA PRO A 246 10.70 10.55 -9.82
C PRO A 246 11.30 9.20 -10.24
N LEU A 247 10.47 8.24 -10.64
CA LEU A 247 10.92 6.92 -11.07
C LEU A 247 11.63 6.98 -12.43
N LYS A 248 11.18 7.88 -13.35
CA LYS A 248 11.80 8.08 -14.66
C LYS A 248 13.21 8.66 -14.54
N ILE A 249 13.40 9.61 -13.63
CA ILE A 249 14.69 10.27 -13.40
C ILE A 249 15.71 9.26 -12.85
N CYS A 250 15.30 8.39 -11.94
CA CYS A 250 16.19 7.38 -11.38
C CYS A 250 16.60 6.27 -12.37
N CYS A 251 15.81 6.03 -13.42
CA CYS A 251 16.17 5.08 -14.50
C CYS A 251 17.22 5.64 -15.46
N ILE A 252 17.35 6.96 -15.59
CA ILE A 252 18.30 7.62 -16.50
C ILE A 252 19.70 7.75 -15.85
N SER A 253 19.78 7.68 -14.51
CA SER A 253 21.04 7.83 -13.75
C SER A 253 21.74 6.51 -13.40
N ARG A 254 21.33 5.41 -14.00
CA ARG A 254 22.00 4.10 -13.98
C ARG A 254 22.63 3.81 -15.34
#